data_7b24660b05033de273a31ecef1b3f607
#
_entry.id   7b24660b05033de273a31ecef1b3f607
#
_cell.length_a   1.000
_cell.length_b   1.000
_cell.length_c   1.000
_cell.angle_alpha   90.00
_cell.angle_beta   90.00
_cell.angle_gamma   90.00
#
_symmetry.space_group_name_H-M   'P 1'
#
loop_
_entity.id
_entity.type
_entity.pdbx_description
1 polymer ?
#
loop_
_entity_poly.entity_id
_entity_poly.type
_entity_poly.pdbx_seq_one_letter_code
_entity_poly.pdbx_strand_id
1 'polypeptide(L)'
;MTAATLTTPDHLPRRMAVVVFLAFALAYFFSALVRAITATLSPTLLTEFSLNAQDLGLLAGGYFLGFSLTQLPLGRWLDRHGPKKVVLAFLSFAVLGCLAFSWADSFHGLLAARVLCGMGVSACLMAPLTGYRRWFDASTQLRTNSWMLMTGSLGMLAATLPVQWLM
;
A
#
# COMPACT_ATOMS: atom_id res chain seq x y z
N MET A 1 17.06 -13.43 -40.71
CA MET A 1 15.98 -12.79 -39.95
C MET A 1 15.34 -13.85 -39.09
N THR A 2 15.76 -13.95 -37.82
CA THR A 2 15.29 -14.97 -36.86
C THR A 2 14.00 -14.43 -36.26
N ALA A 3 12.88 -15.10 -36.54
CA ALA A 3 11.59 -14.77 -35.92
C ALA A 3 11.70 -14.94 -34.41
N ALA A 4 11.61 -13.84 -33.69
CA ALA A 4 11.45 -13.86 -32.21
C ALA A 4 10.15 -14.62 -31.92
N THR A 5 10.26 -15.79 -31.36
CA THR A 5 9.13 -16.55 -30.81
C THR A 5 8.48 -15.68 -29.73
N LEU A 6 7.33 -15.11 -30.06
CA LEU A 6 6.44 -14.45 -29.10
C LEU A 6 6.02 -15.53 -28.11
N THR A 7 6.67 -15.56 -26.95
CA THR A 7 6.23 -16.38 -25.85
C THR A 7 4.80 -15.94 -25.49
N THR A 8 3.85 -16.83 -25.71
CA THR A 8 2.47 -16.64 -25.26
C THR A 8 2.50 -16.34 -23.76
N PRO A 9 1.82 -15.30 -23.29
CA PRO A 9 1.76 -15.01 -21.86
C PRO A 9 1.22 -16.25 -21.14
N ASP A 10 1.93 -16.72 -20.12
CA ASP A 10 1.50 -17.81 -19.23
C ASP A 10 0.22 -17.37 -18.52
N HIS A 11 -0.93 -17.61 -19.14
CA HIS A 11 -2.22 -17.29 -18.53
C HIS A 11 -2.41 -18.15 -17.29
N LEU A 12 -2.50 -17.49 -16.13
CA LEU A 12 -2.78 -18.16 -14.87
C LEU A 12 -4.11 -18.90 -14.92
N PRO A 13 -4.20 -20.14 -14.39
CA PRO A 13 -5.49 -20.83 -14.24
C PRO A 13 -6.44 -19.98 -13.40
N ARG A 14 -7.72 -19.95 -13.78
CA ARG A 14 -8.74 -19.06 -13.20
C ARG A 14 -8.76 -19.03 -11.66
N ARG A 15 -8.58 -20.17 -11.02
CA ARG A 15 -8.52 -20.25 -9.54
C ARG A 15 -7.32 -19.47 -8.98
N MET A 16 -6.16 -19.63 -9.59
CA MET A 16 -4.94 -18.94 -9.16
C MET A 16 -5.02 -17.44 -9.44
N ALA A 17 -5.61 -17.04 -10.56
CA ALA A 17 -5.85 -15.64 -10.90
C ALA A 17 -6.73 -14.93 -9.84
N VAL A 18 -7.79 -15.59 -9.36
CA VAL A 18 -8.66 -15.07 -8.30
C VAL A 18 -7.91 -14.94 -6.97
N VAL A 19 -7.12 -15.95 -6.58
CA VAL A 19 -6.34 -15.89 -5.34
C VAL A 19 -5.31 -14.75 -5.39
N VAL A 20 -4.61 -14.61 -6.50
CA VAL A 20 -3.63 -13.51 -6.71
C VAL A 20 -4.33 -12.15 -6.65
N PHE A 21 -5.49 -12.01 -7.30
CA PHE A 21 -6.29 -10.79 -7.24
C PHE A 21 -6.69 -10.45 -5.81
N LEU A 22 -7.28 -11.40 -5.08
CA LEU A 22 -7.73 -11.17 -3.70
C LEU A 22 -6.57 -10.81 -2.76
N ALA A 23 -5.41 -11.46 -2.91
CA ALA A 23 -4.23 -11.14 -2.11
C ALA A 23 -3.74 -9.70 -2.34
N PHE A 24 -3.67 -9.27 -3.60
CA PHE A 24 -3.27 -7.90 -3.92
C PHE A 24 -4.34 -6.86 -3.57
N ALA A 25 -5.62 -7.19 -3.77
CA ALA A 25 -6.73 -6.32 -3.40
C ALA A 25 -6.76 -6.09 -1.88
N LEU A 26 -6.54 -7.15 -1.08
CA LEU A 26 -6.44 -7.06 0.37
C LEU A 26 -5.22 -6.21 0.80
N ALA A 27 -4.05 -6.42 0.19
CA ALA A 27 -2.87 -5.62 0.47
C ALA A 27 -3.12 -4.12 0.15
N TYR A 28 -3.80 -3.83 -0.96
CA TYR A 28 -4.15 -2.46 -1.35
C TYR A 28 -5.23 -1.85 -0.43
N PHE A 29 -6.20 -2.65 0.02
CA PHE A 29 -7.18 -2.25 1.04
C PHE A 29 -6.48 -1.76 2.32
N PHE A 30 -5.57 -2.55 2.89
CA PHE A 30 -4.81 -2.14 4.07
C PHE A 30 -3.90 -0.94 3.82
N SER A 31 -3.30 -0.84 2.64
CA SER A 31 -2.52 0.34 2.25
C SER A 31 -3.38 1.62 2.28
N ALA A 32 -4.59 1.56 1.75
CA ALA A 32 -5.52 2.68 1.73
C ALA A 32 -6.05 3.02 3.14
N LEU A 33 -6.31 2.01 3.96
CA LEU A 33 -6.72 2.16 5.35
C LEU A 33 -5.63 2.87 6.17
N VAL A 34 -4.37 2.38 6.12
CA VAL A 34 -3.23 2.99 6.82
C VAL A 34 -2.99 4.45 6.38
N ARG A 35 -3.23 4.76 5.12
CA ARG A 35 -3.14 6.12 4.60
C ARG A 35 -4.19 7.04 5.21
N ALA A 36 -5.44 6.59 5.28
CA ALA A 36 -6.57 7.39 5.70
C ALA A 36 -6.69 7.54 7.23
N ILE A 37 -6.19 6.56 8.00
CA ILE A 37 -6.40 6.48 9.46
C ILE A 37 -5.87 7.70 10.22
N THR A 38 -4.83 8.38 9.74
CA THR A 38 -4.29 9.57 10.41
C THR A 38 -5.30 10.71 10.46
N ALA A 39 -6.10 10.86 9.40
CA ALA A 39 -7.14 11.88 9.40
C ALA A 39 -8.21 11.59 10.46
N THR A 40 -8.55 10.32 10.67
CA THR A 40 -9.51 9.89 11.69
C THR A 40 -8.94 10.04 13.12
N LEU A 41 -7.66 9.72 13.30
CA LEU A 41 -6.98 9.87 14.59
C LEU A 41 -6.56 11.32 14.90
N SER A 42 -6.72 12.26 13.98
CA SER A 42 -6.23 13.64 14.16
C SER A 42 -6.72 14.31 15.45
N PRO A 43 -8.00 14.20 15.89
CA PRO A 43 -8.44 14.84 17.14
C PRO A 43 -7.70 14.27 18.35
N THR A 44 -7.53 12.95 18.42
CA THR A 44 -6.82 12.28 19.52
C THR A 44 -5.34 12.66 19.54
N LEU A 45 -4.68 12.67 18.35
CA LEU A 45 -3.28 13.05 18.25
C LEU A 45 -3.04 14.51 18.66
N LEU A 46 -3.95 15.42 18.32
CA LEU A 46 -3.87 16.81 18.74
C LEU A 46 -3.91 16.96 20.26
N THR A 47 -4.77 16.19 20.92
CA THR A 47 -4.93 16.28 22.38
C THR A 47 -3.85 15.54 23.16
N GLU A 48 -3.52 14.31 22.79
CA GLU A 48 -2.54 13.47 23.50
C GLU A 48 -1.11 13.98 23.38
N PHE A 49 -0.73 14.42 22.18
CA PHE A 49 0.65 14.87 21.91
C PHE A 49 0.77 16.41 21.87
N SER A 50 -0.30 17.16 22.19
CA SER A 50 -0.35 18.61 22.10
C SER A 50 0.13 19.15 20.74
N LEU A 51 -0.26 18.45 19.65
CA LEU A 51 0.13 18.78 18.29
C LEU A 51 -0.69 19.96 17.76
N ASN A 52 -0.15 20.62 16.76
CA ASN A 52 -0.85 21.64 15.99
C ASN A 52 -1.17 21.16 14.56
N ALA A 53 -1.87 21.98 13.77
CA ALA A 53 -2.25 21.64 12.42
C ALA A 53 -1.04 21.44 11.48
N GLN A 54 0.08 22.13 11.74
CA GLN A 54 1.32 21.96 10.98
C GLN A 54 1.94 20.58 11.26
N ASP A 55 1.94 20.13 12.50
CA ASP A 55 2.46 18.82 12.90
C ASP A 55 1.65 17.69 12.23
N LEU A 56 0.32 17.79 12.17
CA LEU A 56 -0.52 16.85 11.42
C LEU A 56 -0.19 16.84 9.93
N GLY A 57 0.07 18.02 9.36
CA GLY A 57 0.52 18.15 7.98
C GLY A 57 1.86 17.45 7.74
N LEU A 58 2.80 17.56 8.69
CA LEU A 58 4.10 16.86 8.63
C LEU A 58 3.94 15.34 8.78
N LEU A 59 3.05 14.85 9.65
CA LEU A 59 2.74 13.41 9.76
C LEU A 59 2.17 12.85 8.45
N ALA A 60 1.25 13.58 7.82
CA ALA A 60 0.72 13.21 6.51
C ALA A 60 1.82 13.27 5.43
N GLY A 61 2.61 14.36 5.41
CA GLY A 61 3.74 14.55 4.50
C GLY A 61 4.82 13.47 4.66
N GLY A 62 5.13 13.07 5.90
CA GLY A 62 6.09 12.01 6.19
C GLY A 62 5.70 10.67 5.57
N TYR A 63 4.41 10.32 5.61
CA TYR A 63 3.90 9.14 4.93
C TYR A 63 4.15 9.20 3.41
N PHE A 64 3.80 10.33 2.76
CA PHE A 64 4.02 10.50 1.33
C PHE A 64 5.50 10.58 0.95
N LEU A 65 6.33 11.13 1.81
CA LEU A 65 7.78 11.15 1.64
C LEU A 65 8.33 9.71 1.60
N GLY A 66 8.01 8.88 2.60
CA GLY A 66 8.41 7.48 2.62
C GLY A 66 7.91 6.70 1.40
N PHE A 67 6.66 6.92 1.01
CA PHE A 67 6.06 6.34 -0.19
C PHE A 67 6.85 6.74 -1.46
N SER A 68 7.15 8.02 -1.64
CA SER A 68 7.81 8.56 -2.84
C SER A 68 9.26 8.11 -2.96
N LEU A 69 10.03 8.11 -1.86
CA LEU A 69 11.43 7.69 -1.85
C LEU A 69 11.61 6.24 -2.32
N THR A 70 10.65 5.39 -2.02
CA THR A 70 10.71 3.97 -2.40
C THR A 70 10.29 3.71 -3.85
N GLN A 71 9.62 4.63 -4.54
CA GLN A 71 9.14 4.41 -5.91
C GLN A 71 10.28 4.17 -6.90
N LEU A 72 11.40 4.88 -6.76
CA LEU A 72 12.54 4.75 -7.67
C LEU A 72 13.19 3.34 -7.62
N PRO A 73 13.56 2.80 -6.45
CA PRO A 73 14.12 1.45 -6.36
C PRO A 73 13.08 0.35 -6.55
N LEU A 74 11.80 0.62 -6.25
CA LEU A 74 10.72 -0.36 -6.27
C LEU A 74 10.56 -1.05 -7.63
N GLY A 75 10.63 -0.28 -8.72
CA GLY A 75 10.55 -0.83 -10.07
C GLY A 75 11.60 -1.90 -10.32
N ARG A 76 12.86 -1.62 -9.99
CA ARG A 76 13.98 -2.57 -10.13
C ARG A 76 13.79 -3.81 -9.27
N TRP A 77 13.30 -3.65 -8.05
CA TRP A 77 13.03 -4.78 -7.14
C TRP A 77 11.89 -5.66 -7.65
N LEU A 78 10.82 -5.07 -8.18
CA LEU A 78 9.72 -5.80 -8.80
C LEU A 78 10.18 -6.61 -10.01
N ASP A 79 11.05 -6.03 -10.85
CA ASP A 79 11.58 -6.72 -12.02
C ASP A 79 12.52 -7.87 -11.66
N ARG A 80 13.35 -7.68 -10.62
CA ARG A 80 14.35 -8.66 -10.21
C ARG A 80 13.79 -9.78 -9.34
N HIS A 81 12.90 -9.47 -8.39
CA HIS A 81 12.44 -10.43 -7.36
C HIS A 81 10.98 -10.86 -7.56
N GLY A 82 10.26 -10.18 -8.44
CA GLY A 82 8.84 -10.41 -8.72
C GLY A 82 7.89 -9.80 -7.67
N PRO A 83 6.62 -9.61 -8.04
CA PRO A 83 5.66 -8.86 -7.23
C PRO A 83 5.36 -9.48 -5.87
N LYS A 84 5.29 -10.83 -5.78
CA LYS A 84 4.97 -11.53 -4.52
C LYS A 84 6.00 -11.25 -3.42
N LYS A 85 7.30 -11.45 -3.70
CA LYS A 85 8.37 -11.29 -2.70
C LYS A 85 8.49 -9.84 -2.26
N VAL A 86 8.38 -8.91 -3.21
CA VAL A 86 8.49 -7.48 -2.94
C VAL A 86 7.34 -7.01 -2.07
N VAL A 87 6.08 -7.37 -2.38
CA VAL A 87 4.93 -6.99 -1.55
C VAL A 87 5.07 -7.53 -0.12
N LEU A 88 5.45 -8.79 0.05
CA LEU A 88 5.62 -9.37 1.39
C LEU A 88 6.70 -8.65 2.20
N ALA A 89 7.85 -8.36 1.59
CA ALA A 89 8.92 -7.61 2.25
C ALA A 89 8.46 -6.19 2.65
N PHE A 90 7.79 -5.49 1.74
CA PHE A 90 7.30 -4.15 2.00
C PHE A 90 6.17 -4.12 3.04
N LEU A 91 5.25 -5.07 3.03
CA LEU A 91 4.22 -5.19 4.06
C LEU A 91 4.82 -5.44 5.45
N SER A 92 5.95 -6.14 5.55
CA SER A 92 6.66 -6.29 6.83
C SER A 92 7.12 -4.92 7.36
N PHE A 93 7.63 -4.03 6.51
CA PHE A 93 7.93 -2.64 6.90
C PHE A 93 6.67 -1.87 7.30
N ALA A 94 5.54 -2.09 6.62
CA ALA A 94 4.29 -1.44 7.00
C ALA A 94 3.83 -1.89 8.40
N VAL A 95 3.91 -3.18 8.70
CA VAL A 95 3.58 -3.71 10.03
C VAL A 95 4.50 -3.13 11.09
N LEU A 96 5.82 -3.10 10.85
CA LEU A 96 6.79 -2.47 11.76
C LEU A 96 6.50 -0.97 11.95
N GLY A 97 6.11 -0.27 10.89
CA GLY A 97 5.69 1.13 10.96
C GLY A 97 4.43 1.34 11.81
N CYS A 98 3.43 0.47 11.67
CA CYS A 98 2.23 0.51 12.49
C CYS A 98 2.52 0.23 13.97
N LEU A 99 3.38 -0.75 14.27
CA LEU A 99 3.82 -1.04 15.63
C LEU A 99 4.62 0.12 16.22
N ALA A 100 5.56 0.69 15.45
CA ALA A 100 6.32 1.85 15.89
C ALA A 100 5.41 3.06 16.15
N PHE A 101 4.37 3.25 15.33
CA PHE A 101 3.38 4.30 15.55
C PHE A 101 2.59 4.11 16.85
N SER A 102 2.22 2.86 17.16
CA SER A 102 1.49 2.51 18.38
C SER A 102 2.31 2.68 19.68
N TRP A 103 3.64 2.60 19.59
CA TRP A 103 4.56 2.74 20.73
C TRP A 103 5.26 4.11 20.79
N ALA A 104 4.92 5.00 19.88
CA ALA A 104 5.56 6.31 19.83
C ALA A 104 5.04 7.22 20.95
N ASP A 105 5.95 7.72 21.78
CA ASP A 105 5.66 8.67 22.88
C ASP A 105 6.03 10.10 22.50
N SER A 106 6.40 10.36 21.24
CA SER A 106 6.84 11.67 20.78
C SER A 106 6.46 11.93 19.33
N PHE A 107 6.34 13.21 18.96
CA PHE A 107 6.09 13.62 17.57
C PHE A 107 7.12 13.05 16.59
N HIS A 108 8.40 13.06 16.93
CA HIS A 108 9.45 12.52 16.04
C HIS A 108 9.31 11.00 15.86
N GLY A 109 8.90 10.29 16.91
CA GLY A 109 8.58 8.86 16.83
C GLY A 109 7.39 8.59 15.90
N LEU A 110 6.31 9.37 16.04
CA LEU A 110 5.15 9.30 15.15
C LEU A 110 5.54 9.60 13.69
N LEU A 111 6.36 10.62 13.46
CA LEU A 111 6.81 11.01 12.12
C LEU A 111 7.66 9.92 11.48
N ALA A 112 8.64 9.35 12.20
CA ALA A 112 9.47 8.25 11.72
C ALA A 112 8.62 7.01 11.39
N ALA A 113 7.68 6.66 12.26
CA ALA A 113 6.74 5.58 12.04
C ALA A 113 5.88 5.81 10.79
N ARG A 114 5.45 7.04 10.52
CA ARG A 114 4.69 7.41 9.33
C ARG A 114 5.51 7.29 8.05
N VAL A 115 6.77 7.70 8.06
CA VAL A 115 7.69 7.48 6.94
C VAL A 115 7.83 5.98 6.68
N LEU A 116 8.02 5.18 7.71
CA LEU A 116 8.15 3.72 7.61
C LEU A 116 6.86 3.06 7.07
N CYS A 117 5.69 3.48 7.54
CA CYS A 117 4.40 3.05 6.99
C CYS A 117 4.30 3.37 5.50
N GLY A 118 4.64 4.61 5.09
CA GLY A 118 4.62 5.03 3.69
C GLY A 118 5.53 4.19 2.81
N MET A 119 6.75 3.91 3.28
CA MET A 119 7.67 2.99 2.61
C MET A 119 7.06 1.60 2.46
N GLY A 120 6.51 1.05 3.54
CA GLY A 120 5.99 -0.31 3.58
C GLY A 120 4.79 -0.55 2.66
N VAL A 121 3.92 0.44 2.48
CA VAL A 121 2.74 0.29 1.60
C VAL A 121 2.99 0.66 0.15
N SER A 122 4.15 1.21 -0.20
CA SER A 122 4.45 1.70 -1.55
C SER A 122 4.36 0.61 -2.61
N ALA A 123 4.71 -0.64 -2.27
CA ALA A 123 4.62 -1.79 -3.17
C ALA A 123 3.17 -2.26 -3.42
N CYS A 124 2.22 -1.93 -2.54
CA CYS A 124 0.85 -2.45 -2.62
C CYS A 124 0.07 -1.94 -3.84
N LEU A 125 0.50 -0.85 -4.47
CA LEU A 125 -0.07 -0.37 -5.72
C LEU A 125 0.71 -0.88 -6.94
N MET A 126 2.04 -0.75 -6.93
CA MET A 126 2.88 -1.04 -8.10
C MET A 126 3.05 -2.53 -8.38
N ALA A 127 3.10 -3.36 -7.34
CA ALA A 127 3.26 -4.79 -7.52
C ALA A 127 2.06 -5.47 -8.21
N PRO A 128 0.78 -5.18 -7.85
CA PRO A 128 -0.37 -5.65 -8.59
C PRO A 128 -0.33 -5.22 -10.07
N LEU A 129 -0.09 -3.93 -10.33
CA LEU A 129 -0.03 -3.40 -11.70
C LEU A 129 1.03 -4.15 -12.55
N THR A 130 2.21 -4.41 -11.97
CA THR A 130 3.27 -5.18 -12.63
C THR A 130 2.87 -6.64 -12.81
N GLY A 131 2.26 -7.26 -11.80
CA GLY A 131 1.81 -8.64 -11.84
C GLY A 131 0.70 -8.87 -12.87
N TYR A 132 -0.30 -8.02 -12.87
CA TYR A 132 -1.44 -8.13 -13.80
C TYR A 132 -1.01 -7.95 -15.26
N ARG A 133 -0.04 -7.06 -15.53
CA ARG A 133 0.55 -6.92 -16.87
C ARG A 133 1.23 -8.19 -17.38
N ARG A 134 1.79 -9.01 -16.47
CA ARG A 134 2.48 -10.25 -16.83
C ARG A 134 1.54 -11.44 -17.03
N TRP A 135 0.41 -11.45 -16.30
CA TRP A 135 -0.43 -12.65 -16.18
C TRP A 135 -1.79 -12.55 -16.83
N PHE A 136 -2.26 -11.34 -17.14
CA PHE A 136 -3.59 -11.11 -17.72
C PHE A 136 -3.51 -10.43 -19.08
N ASP A 137 -4.49 -10.74 -19.93
CA ASP A 137 -4.74 -9.99 -21.16
C ASP A 137 -5.18 -8.55 -20.84
N ALA A 138 -5.04 -7.63 -21.83
CA ALA A 138 -5.28 -6.20 -21.62
C ALA A 138 -6.69 -5.88 -21.09
N SER A 139 -7.72 -6.59 -21.55
CA SER A 139 -9.10 -6.37 -21.14
C SER A 139 -9.35 -6.80 -19.69
N THR A 140 -8.82 -7.94 -19.30
CA THR A 140 -8.87 -8.48 -17.93
C THR A 140 -8.05 -7.61 -16.98
N GLN A 141 -6.87 -7.14 -17.42
CA GLN A 141 -6.01 -6.25 -16.65
C GLN A 141 -6.74 -4.95 -16.28
N LEU A 142 -7.38 -4.27 -17.24
CA LEU A 142 -8.13 -3.04 -16.98
C LEU A 142 -9.23 -3.24 -15.95
N ARG A 143 -10.03 -4.29 -16.11
CA ARG A 143 -11.11 -4.63 -15.20
C ARG A 143 -10.60 -4.96 -13.80
N THR A 144 -9.54 -5.75 -13.70
CA THR A 144 -8.92 -6.15 -12.43
C THR A 144 -8.32 -4.94 -11.69
N ASN A 145 -7.68 -4.02 -12.41
CA ASN A 145 -7.18 -2.78 -11.84
C ASN A 145 -8.32 -1.92 -11.28
N SER A 146 -9.44 -1.79 -12.00
CA SER A 146 -10.59 -1.03 -11.53
C SER A 146 -11.19 -1.62 -10.24
N TRP A 147 -11.37 -2.93 -10.18
CA TRP A 147 -11.83 -3.63 -8.97
C TRP A 147 -10.87 -3.46 -7.79
N MET A 148 -9.55 -3.52 -8.03
CA MET A 148 -8.55 -3.28 -7.01
C MET A 148 -8.64 -1.85 -6.46
N LEU A 149 -8.80 -0.84 -7.32
CA LEU A 149 -8.95 0.55 -6.88
C LEU A 149 -10.23 0.75 -6.04
N MET A 150 -11.33 0.07 -6.39
CA MET A 150 -12.54 0.06 -5.57
C MET A 150 -12.29 -0.52 -4.18
N THR A 151 -11.51 -1.59 -4.05
CA THR A 151 -11.16 -2.12 -2.71
C THR A 151 -10.35 -1.13 -1.89
N GLY A 152 -9.50 -0.31 -2.52
CA GLY A 152 -8.82 0.80 -1.84
C GLY A 152 -9.79 1.86 -1.29
N SER A 153 -10.82 2.21 -2.05
CA SER A 153 -11.88 3.13 -1.56
C SER A 153 -12.62 2.55 -0.36
N LEU A 154 -12.91 1.25 -0.35
CA LEU A 154 -13.46 0.56 0.82
C LEU A 154 -12.50 0.59 2.01
N GLY A 155 -11.19 0.49 1.79
CA GLY A 155 -10.18 0.63 2.84
C GLY A 155 -10.19 2.02 3.48
N MET A 156 -10.36 3.09 2.68
CA MET A 156 -10.51 4.44 3.21
C MET A 156 -11.79 4.61 4.04
N LEU A 157 -12.92 4.05 3.57
CA LEU A 157 -14.18 4.05 4.34
C LEU A 157 -14.04 3.27 5.64
N ALA A 158 -13.36 2.14 5.63
CA ALA A 158 -13.09 1.36 6.84
C ALA A 158 -12.19 2.09 7.84
N ALA A 159 -11.33 3.00 7.38
CA ALA A 159 -10.50 3.83 8.26
C ALA A 159 -11.31 4.93 8.95
N THR A 160 -12.46 5.33 8.43
CA THR A 160 -13.29 6.39 9.01
C THR A 160 -14.39 5.85 9.91
N LEU A 161 -15.36 5.13 9.34
CA LEU A 161 -16.56 4.72 10.07
C LEU A 161 -16.29 3.78 11.27
N PRO A 162 -15.59 2.62 11.11
CA PRO A 162 -15.37 1.72 12.24
C PRO A 162 -14.44 2.28 13.30
N VAL A 163 -13.45 3.09 12.91
CA VAL A 163 -12.48 3.66 13.87
C VAL A 163 -13.14 4.74 14.72
N GLN A 164 -14.02 5.58 14.14
CA GLN A 164 -14.79 6.55 14.90
C GLN A 164 -15.76 5.92 15.92
N TRP A 165 -16.23 4.69 15.64
CA TRP A 165 -17.08 3.96 16.58
C TRP A 165 -16.30 3.32 17.74
N LEU A 166 -15.01 3.10 17.57
CA LEU A 166 -14.11 2.52 18.58
C LEU A 166 -13.47 3.58 19.47
N MET A 167 -13.50 4.84 19.10
CA MET A 167 -12.98 6.00 19.86
C MET A 167 -14.08 6.65 20.68
#